data_90454106b9bc766a241f626a20c9ec8c
#
_entry.id   90454106b9bc766a241f626a20c9ec8c
#
_cell.length_a   1.000
_cell.length_b   1.000
_cell.length_c   1.000
_cell.angle_alpha   90.00
_cell.angle_beta   90.00
_cell.angle_gamma   90.00
#
_symmetry.space_group_name_H-M   'P 1'
#
loop_
_entity.id
_entity.type
_entity.pdbx_description
1 polymer ?
#
loop_
_entity_poly.entity_id
_entity_poly.type
_entity_poly.pdbx_seq_one_letter_code
_entity_poly.pdbx_strand_id
1 'polypeptide(L)'
;DDIEEKDGVINLMLGGLNLKLNTPDVKVTEVQDSSIVIGWTDVPVAKQYVLNISSVVNGKKESLPLYNNKVYTAAQPSLHVERLSPETTYEITLQANRGSYSSDVYTQQFTTAAIPFSKYYVTDVKATAVGKTGFTASWKGMEAADDYVVTLHKLVYATEATQKGYDFSKELEGMPSLWKTNGNLSMNNYGEESPCLRLNKIDTYLKMASAGNRISSVKFFAKSSSSTKATLAVEAYQNGEWKQIATLQGGADMASGDTYSYDLPELADSVRLNVIQRTSGAFYIDDVLLGCNALIHEPVAAYQKVSTNGKTEFAFSGLETNATYALVVNASKKGELSYSSKELIVTPASSTGISSVTATPSRNGQKRFYDLNGRRVSAKEMRHGIYIVKQGNSVYKIVR
;
A
#
# COMPACT_ATOMS: atom_id res chain seq x y z
N ASP A 1 56.61 -26.24 -29.33
CA ASP A 1 56.01 -27.33 -30.11
C ASP A 1 57.13 -27.86 -31.01
N ASP A 2 57.64 -29.03 -30.69
CA ASP A 2 58.64 -29.70 -31.53
C ASP A 2 57.91 -30.62 -32.53
N ILE A 3 58.16 -30.40 -33.81
CA ILE A 3 57.65 -31.25 -34.88
C ILE A 3 58.81 -32.14 -35.31
N GLU A 4 58.72 -33.42 -35.02
CA GLU A 4 59.66 -34.42 -35.53
C GLU A 4 59.00 -35.21 -36.69
N GLU A 5 59.65 -35.22 -37.85
CA GLU A 5 59.28 -36.10 -38.96
C GLU A 5 60.25 -37.28 -38.97
N LYS A 6 59.70 -38.47 -38.78
CA LYS A 6 60.43 -39.70 -38.85
C LYS A 6 59.63 -40.72 -39.67
N ASP A 7 60.25 -41.25 -40.76
CA ASP A 7 59.65 -42.28 -41.59
C ASP A 7 58.30 -41.90 -42.25
N GLY A 8 58.09 -40.61 -42.59
CA GLY A 8 56.89 -40.11 -43.19
C GLY A 8 55.70 -39.95 -42.24
N VAL A 9 55.94 -40.06 -40.94
CA VAL A 9 54.94 -39.82 -39.88
C VAL A 9 55.32 -38.55 -39.14
N ILE A 10 54.40 -37.57 -39.18
CA ILE A 10 54.54 -36.33 -38.38
C ILE A 10 54.04 -36.62 -36.95
N ASN A 11 54.98 -36.71 -36.03
CA ASN A 11 54.65 -36.79 -34.60
C ASN A 11 54.52 -35.37 -34.03
N LEU A 12 53.35 -34.91 -33.80
CA LEU A 12 53.08 -33.73 -33.03
C LEU A 12 53.22 -34.09 -31.54
N MET A 13 54.39 -33.87 -30.97
CA MET A 13 54.47 -33.82 -29.49
C MET A 13 53.90 -32.50 -29.02
N LEU A 14 52.62 -32.50 -28.74
CA LEU A 14 52.00 -31.45 -27.92
C LEU A 14 52.59 -31.63 -26.53
N GLY A 15 53.71 -30.96 -26.24
CA GLY A 15 54.20 -30.76 -24.89
C GLY A 15 52.99 -30.26 -24.07
N GLY A 16 52.80 -30.82 -22.90
CA GLY A 16 51.62 -30.50 -22.08
C GLY A 16 51.51 -28.99 -21.89
N LEU A 17 50.73 -28.35 -22.79
CA LEU A 17 50.35 -26.95 -22.67
C LEU A 17 49.57 -26.84 -21.38
N ASN A 18 50.24 -26.37 -20.38
CA ASN A 18 49.61 -25.96 -19.16
C ASN A 18 48.82 -24.66 -19.50
N LEU A 19 47.66 -24.84 -20.13
CA LEU A 19 46.81 -23.76 -20.61
C LEU A 19 46.18 -23.07 -19.39
N LYS A 20 47.00 -22.29 -18.71
CA LYS A 20 46.48 -21.37 -17.66
C LYS A 20 45.71 -20.27 -18.39
N LEU A 21 44.42 -20.09 -18.04
CA LEU A 21 43.66 -18.98 -18.54
C LEU A 21 44.11 -17.66 -17.90
N ASN A 22 43.95 -16.58 -18.63
CA ASN A 22 44.19 -15.24 -18.03
C ASN A 22 43.15 -14.96 -16.93
N THR A 23 43.58 -14.27 -15.89
CA THR A 23 42.69 -13.79 -14.82
C THR A 23 41.71 -12.77 -15.43
N PRO A 24 40.40 -12.88 -15.16
CA PRO A 24 39.42 -11.89 -15.61
C PRO A 24 39.78 -10.47 -15.13
N ASP A 25 39.62 -9.47 -15.99
CA ASP A 25 39.67 -8.06 -15.61
C ASP A 25 38.29 -7.63 -15.14
N VAL A 26 38.17 -7.34 -13.83
CA VAL A 26 36.90 -7.01 -13.18
C VAL A 26 36.88 -5.54 -12.78
N LYS A 27 35.78 -4.88 -13.05
CA LYS A 27 35.50 -3.50 -12.64
C LYS A 27 34.30 -3.47 -11.71
N VAL A 28 34.46 -2.82 -10.56
CA VAL A 28 33.37 -2.52 -9.64
C VAL A 28 33.02 -1.03 -9.78
N THR A 29 31.76 -0.74 -10.12
CA THR A 29 31.27 0.62 -10.33
C THR A 29 29.93 0.79 -9.61
N GLU A 30 29.44 2.02 -9.54
CA GLU A 30 28.13 2.37 -8.97
C GLU A 30 27.88 1.78 -7.58
N VAL A 31 28.88 1.91 -6.69
CA VAL A 31 28.74 1.43 -5.31
C VAL A 31 27.73 2.28 -4.56
N GLN A 32 26.59 1.67 -4.23
CA GLN A 32 25.50 2.28 -3.47
C GLN A 32 25.35 1.63 -2.09
N ASP A 33 24.32 2.03 -1.34
CA ASP A 33 24.04 1.49 0.00
C ASP A 33 23.57 0.03 -0.01
N SER A 34 22.97 -0.43 -1.09
CA SER A 34 22.37 -1.78 -1.18
C SER A 34 22.63 -2.50 -2.50
N SER A 35 23.46 -1.91 -3.35
CA SER A 35 23.78 -2.47 -4.67
C SER A 35 25.15 -1.99 -5.18
N ILE A 36 25.70 -2.76 -6.12
CA ILE A 36 26.85 -2.39 -6.95
C ILE A 36 26.61 -2.83 -8.39
N VAL A 37 27.37 -2.26 -9.30
CA VAL A 37 27.55 -2.81 -10.65
C VAL A 37 28.94 -3.38 -10.76
N ILE A 38 29.05 -4.63 -11.18
CA ILE A 38 30.32 -5.28 -11.53
C ILE A 38 30.31 -5.66 -13.00
N GLY A 39 31.47 -5.58 -13.64
CA GLY A 39 31.64 -6.03 -15.01
C GLY A 39 32.97 -6.68 -15.22
N TRP A 40 33.03 -7.62 -16.18
CA TRP A 40 34.30 -8.20 -16.64
C TRP A 40 34.25 -8.45 -18.14
N THR A 41 35.42 -8.41 -18.74
CA THR A 41 35.60 -8.67 -20.15
C THR A 41 35.83 -10.16 -20.41
N ASP A 42 35.67 -10.54 -21.66
CA ASP A 42 35.88 -11.92 -22.07
C ASP A 42 37.35 -12.33 -21.92
N VAL A 43 37.55 -13.52 -21.39
CA VAL A 43 38.86 -14.16 -21.32
C VAL A 43 38.97 -15.11 -22.49
N PRO A 44 40.00 -14.97 -23.37
CA PRO A 44 40.15 -15.83 -24.53
C PRO A 44 40.05 -17.31 -24.16
N VAL A 45 39.28 -18.05 -24.92
CA VAL A 45 39.02 -19.49 -24.82
C VAL A 45 38.29 -19.93 -23.52
N ALA A 46 37.99 -19.06 -22.58
CA ALA A 46 37.13 -19.41 -21.44
C ALA A 46 35.74 -19.88 -21.91
N LYS A 47 35.14 -20.76 -21.17
CA LYS A 47 33.78 -21.28 -21.41
C LYS A 47 32.79 -20.91 -20.33
N GLN A 48 33.27 -20.55 -19.16
CA GLN A 48 32.47 -20.14 -18.03
C GLN A 48 33.27 -19.31 -17.03
N TYR A 49 32.53 -18.55 -16.25
CA TYR A 49 33.03 -17.74 -15.15
C TYR A 49 32.30 -18.13 -13.87
N VAL A 50 33.02 -18.34 -12.78
CA VAL A 50 32.47 -18.67 -11.47
C VAL A 50 32.63 -17.45 -10.58
N LEU A 51 31.50 -16.84 -10.20
CA LEU A 51 31.42 -15.68 -9.34
C LEU A 51 31.03 -16.08 -7.92
N ASN A 52 31.76 -15.56 -6.93
CA ASN A 52 31.31 -15.58 -5.54
C ASN A 52 31.32 -14.16 -4.97
N ILE A 53 30.34 -13.86 -4.14
CA ILE A 53 30.30 -12.65 -3.33
C ILE A 53 30.01 -13.06 -1.89
N SER A 54 30.84 -12.58 -0.98
CA SER A 54 30.71 -12.86 0.45
C SER A 54 30.76 -11.56 1.24
N SER A 55 29.94 -11.43 2.27
CA SER A 55 30.13 -10.37 3.27
C SER A 55 31.35 -10.68 4.14
N VAL A 56 32.05 -9.65 4.57
CA VAL A 56 33.23 -9.75 5.44
C VAL A 56 32.94 -8.96 6.71
N VAL A 57 32.58 -9.68 7.78
CA VAL A 57 32.28 -9.06 9.08
C VAL A 57 33.23 -9.62 10.14
N ASN A 58 33.99 -8.74 10.81
CA ASN A 58 34.97 -9.14 11.81
C ASN A 58 35.94 -10.22 11.30
N GLY A 59 36.37 -10.13 10.05
CA GLY A 59 37.26 -11.09 9.40
C GLY A 59 36.66 -12.43 9.02
N LYS A 60 35.36 -12.65 9.31
CA LYS A 60 34.59 -13.82 8.86
C LYS A 60 33.90 -13.54 7.54
N LYS A 61 33.98 -14.52 6.64
CA LYS A 61 33.31 -14.45 5.33
C LYS A 61 32.03 -15.27 5.37
N GLU A 62 30.94 -14.68 4.91
CA GLU A 62 29.65 -15.34 4.75
C GLU A 62 29.20 -15.15 3.30
N SER A 63 29.05 -16.27 2.58
CA SER A 63 28.68 -16.24 1.17
C SER A 63 27.22 -15.79 0.98
N LEU A 64 27.00 -14.92 0.01
CA LEU A 64 25.65 -14.55 -0.41
C LEU A 64 25.04 -15.70 -1.23
N PRO A 65 23.88 -16.27 -0.84
CA PRO A 65 23.32 -17.46 -1.50
C PRO A 65 23.10 -17.28 -3.02
N LEU A 66 22.72 -16.08 -3.47
CA LEU A 66 22.50 -15.76 -4.89
C LEU A 66 23.79 -15.76 -5.73
N TYR A 67 24.95 -15.56 -5.09
CA TYR A 67 26.26 -15.40 -5.73
C TYR A 67 27.28 -16.39 -5.15
N ASN A 68 26.83 -17.52 -4.66
CA ASN A 68 27.70 -18.60 -4.19
C ASN A 68 27.92 -19.60 -5.33
N ASN A 69 29.13 -19.66 -5.88
CA ASN A 69 29.50 -20.44 -7.05
C ASN A 69 28.57 -20.17 -8.25
N LYS A 70 28.18 -18.91 -8.45
CA LYS A 70 27.32 -18.53 -9.56
C LYS A 70 28.07 -18.64 -10.88
N VAL A 71 27.56 -19.48 -11.79
CA VAL A 71 28.19 -19.72 -13.09
C VAL A 71 27.57 -18.82 -14.15
N TYR A 72 28.43 -18.19 -14.96
CA TYR A 72 28.09 -17.45 -16.16
C TYR A 72 28.82 -18.07 -17.36
N THR A 73 28.14 -18.24 -18.49
CA THR A 73 28.68 -18.83 -19.71
C THR A 73 29.26 -17.80 -20.69
N ALA A 74 29.15 -16.52 -20.34
CA ALA A 74 29.73 -15.39 -21.08
C ALA A 74 30.19 -14.31 -20.11
N ALA A 75 31.08 -13.44 -20.56
CA ALA A 75 31.44 -12.23 -19.81
C ALA A 75 30.20 -11.36 -19.54
N GLN A 76 30.21 -10.67 -18.41
CA GLN A 76 29.15 -9.72 -18.04
C GLN A 76 29.76 -8.32 -18.00
N PRO A 77 29.51 -7.47 -19.00
CA PRO A 77 30.06 -6.12 -19.02
C PRO A 77 29.44 -5.22 -17.95
N SER A 78 28.22 -5.56 -17.51
CA SER A 78 27.48 -4.83 -16.49
C SER A 78 26.49 -5.78 -15.79
N LEU A 79 26.84 -6.28 -14.61
CA LEU A 79 26.00 -7.11 -13.76
C LEU A 79 25.58 -6.29 -12.54
N HIS A 80 24.28 -6.10 -12.38
CA HIS A 80 23.72 -5.49 -11.19
C HIS A 80 23.64 -6.51 -10.06
N VAL A 81 24.30 -6.20 -8.93
CA VAL A 81 24.24 -6.96 -7.70
C VAL A 81 23.43 -6.17 -6.68
N GLU A 82 22.35 -6.75 -6.23
CA GLU A 82 21.37 -6.11 -5.33
C GLU A 82 21.27 -6.84 -3.98
N ARG A 83 20.51 -6.27 -3.04
CA ARG A 83 20.23 -6.81 -1.71
C ARG A 83 21.47 -6.92 -0.84
N LEU A 84 22.38 -6.00 -1.01
CA LEU A 84 23.52 -5.82 -0.12
C LEU A 84 23.10 -5.02 1.11
N SER A 85 23.81 -5.21 2.23
CA SER A 85 23.65 -4.39 3.43
C SER A 85 24.49 -3.12 3.32
N PRO A 86 24.03 -1.97 3.81
CA PRO A 86 24.81 -0.74 3.80
C PRO A 86 26.02 -0.84 4.73
N GLU A 87 27.05 0.01 4.48
CA GLU A 87 28.28 0.11 5.27
C GLU A 87 28.93 -1.25 5.56
N THR A 88 28.76 -2.20 4.64
CA THR A 88 29.22 -3.58 4.79
C THR A 88 30.31 -3.87 3.77
N THR A 89 31.42 -4.44 4.21
CA THR A 89 32.49 -4.89 3.31
C THR A 89 32.10 -6.22 2.70
N TYR A 90 32.28 -6.32 1.40
CA TYR A 90 32.10 -7.53 0.63
C TYR A 90 33.38 -7.88 -0.11
N GLU A 91 33.58 -9.17 -0.35
CA GLU A 91 34.62 -9.68 -1.21
C GLU A 91 34.00 -10.37 -2.44
N ILE A 92 34.47 -9.97 -3.60
CA ILE A 92 34.18 -10.60 -4.88
C ILE A 92 35.32 -11.53 -5.23
N THR A 93 35.02 -12.75 -5.63
CA THR A 93 35.96 -13.62 -6.34
C THR A 93 35.40 -14.03 -7.69
N LEU A 94 36.21 -14.00 -8.73
CA LEU A 94 35.85 -14.41 -10.07
C LEU A 94 36.95 -15.28 -10.69
N GLN A 95 36.58 -16.41 -11.29
CA GLN A 95 37.51 -17.31 -11.96
C GLN A 95 36.96 -17.72 -13.32
N ALA A 96 37.81 -17.63 -14.35
CA ALA A 96 37.50 -18.14 -15.68
C ALA A 96 37.89 -19.62 -15.79
N ASN A 97 37.06 -20.44 -16.43
CA ASN A 97 37.25 -21.88 -16.53
C ASN A 97 36.97 -22.41 -17.97
N ARG A 98 37.72 -23.49 -18.32
CA ARG A 98 37.49 -24.28 -19.51
C ARG A 98 37.84 -25.74 -19.24
N GLY A 99 36.86 -26.57 -18.99
CA GLY A 99 37.11 -27.99 -18.63
C GLY A 99 37.92 -28.05 -17.33
N SER A 100 39.09 -28.68 -17.42
CA SER A 100 40.03 -28.79 -16.28
C SER A 100 40.98 -27.57 -16.12
N TYR A 101 40.95 -26.63 -17.04
CA TYR A 101 41.81 -25.43 -17.01
C TYR A 101 41.08 -24.26 -16.35
N SER A 102 41.82 -23.53 -15.52
CA SER A 102 41.30 -22.37 -14.78
C SER A 102 42.29 -21.19 -14.81
N SER A 103 41.78 -20.00 -14.67
CA SER A 103 42.60 -18.81 -14.34
C SER A 103 42.98 -18.83 -12.87
N ASP A 104 43.87 -17.90 -12.49
CA ASP A 104 43.93 -17.48 -11.10
C ASP A 104 42.58 -16.86 -10.68
N VAL A 105 42.28 -16.92 -9.39
CA VAL A 105 41.06 -16.31 -8.84
C VAL A 105 41.30 -14.81 -8.70
N TYR A 106 40.53 -14.02 -9.41
CA TYR A 106 40.48 -12.59 -9.13
C TYR A 106 39.79 -12.37 -7.76
N THR A 107 40.32 -11.47 -6.97
CA THR A 107 39.78 -11.12 -5.65
C THR A 107 39.81 -9.62 -5.45
N GLN A 108 38.67 -9.02 -5.06
CA GLN A 108 38.56 -7.62 -4.72
C GLN A 108 37.58 -7.44 -3.57
N GLN A 109 37.90 -6.52 -2.66
CA GLN A 109 36.97 -6.06 -1.64
C GLN A 109 36.41 -4.68 -2.00
N PHE A 110 35.16 -4.45 -1.61
CA PHE A 110 34.51 -3.15 -1.66
C PHE A 110 33.61 -2.98 -0.42
N THR A 111 33.31 -1.75 -0.07
CA THR A 111 32.36 -1.46 1.01
C THR A 111 31.20 -0.67 0.44
N THR A 112 29.98 -1.12 0.70
CA THR A 112 28.76 -0.40 0.30
C THR A 112 28.68 0.95 1.01
N ALA A 113 28.02 1.90 0.38
CA ALA A 113 27.80 3.23 0.95
C ALA A 113 26.88 3.17 2.18
N ALA A 114 26.94 4.19 3.02
CA ALA A 114 25.93 4.44 4.05
C ALA A 114 24.56 4.71 3.41
N ILE A 115 23.48 4.43 4.14
CA ILE A 115 22.15 4.81 3.71
C ILE A 115 22.10 6.34 3.58
N PRO A 116 21.76 6.91 2.41
CA PRO A 116 21.60 8.36 2.27
C PRO A 116 20.55 8.90 3.25
N PHE A 117 20.80 10.09 3.81
CA PHE A 117 19.85 10.69 4.75
C PHE A 117 18.44 10.84 4.17
N SER A 118 18.34 11.11 2.88
CA SER A 118 17.07 11.20 2.13
C SER A 118 16.24 9.91 2.15
N LYS A 119 16.82 8.75 2.45
CA LYS A 119 16.09 7.47 2.55
C LYS A 119 15.51 7.19 3.95
N TYR A 120 15.85 7.97 4.95
CA TYR A 120 15.24 7.86 6.27
C TYR A 120 13.85 8.51 6.30
N TYR A 121 13.07 8.24 7.32
CA TYR A 121 11.77 8.87 7.55
C TYR A 121 11.48 8.97 9.05
N VAL A 122 10.71 9.99 9.43
CA VAL A 122 10.29 10.21 10.81
C VAL A 122 9.24 9.19 11.21
N THR A 123 9.38 8.61 12.42
CA THR A 123 8.44 7.62 12.97
C THR A 123 7.68 8.17 14.18
N ASP A 124 6.66 7.43 14.61
CA ASP A 124 5.87 7.74 15.82
C ASP A 124 5.20 9.12 15.78
N VAL A 125 4.85 9.60 14.59
CA VAL A 125 4.10 10.85 14.45
C VAL A 125 2.68 10.65 15.00
N LYS A 126 2.32 11.45 15.99
CA LYS A 126 1.02 11.35 16.69
C LYS A 126 0.52 12.72 17.14
N ALA A 127 -0.78 12.88 17.23
CA ALA A 127 -1.39 14.03 17.89
C ALA A 127 -1.36 13.82 19.43
N THR A 128 -0.80 14.80 20.15
CA THR A 128 -0.69 14.75 21.61
C THR A 128 -1.77 15.58 22.30
N ALA A 129 -2.29 16.61 21.63
CA ALA A 129 -3.44 17.39 22.07
C ALA A 129 -4.25 17.79 20.84
N VAL A 130 -5.57 17.58 20.88
CA VAL A 130 -6.49 17.98 19.81
C VAL A 130 -7.54 18.89 20.41
N GLY A 131 -7.60 20.13 19.92
CA GLY A 131 -8.55 21.15 20.32
C GLY A 131 -9.54 21.48 19.20
N LYS A 132 -10.38 22.48 19.44
CA LYS A 132 -11.44 22.90 18.51
C LYS A 132 -10.88 23.42 17.18
N THR A 133 -9.78 24.18 17.21
CA THR A 133 -9.21 24.87 16.04
C THR A 133 -7.72 24.62 15.88
N GLY A 134 -7.22 23.50 16.41
CA GLY A 134 -5.80 23.17 16.34
C GLY A 134 -5.47 21.86 17.03
N PHE A 135 -4.21 21.46 16.91
CA PHE A 135 -3.66 20.30 17.60
C PHE A 135 -2.15 20.45 17.78
N THR A 136 -1.59 19.70 18.71
CA THR A 136 -0.14 19.52 18.82
C THR A 136 0.23 18.13 18.30
N ALA A 137 1.25 18.06 17.48
CA ALA A 137 1.83 16.79 17.04
C ALA A 137 3.21 16.61 17.64
N SER A 138 3.58 15.37 17.92
CA SER A 138 4.93 14.97 18.33
C SER A 138 5.37 13.73 17.58
N TRP A 139 6.69 13.50 17.52
CA TRP A 139 7.30 12.38 16.82
C TRP A 139 8.59 11.94 17.51
N LYS A 140 9.11 10.79 17.10
CA LYS A 140 10.39 10.30 17.57
C LYS A 140 11.52 11.07 16.89
N GLY A 141 12.43 11.63 17.71
CA GLY A 141 13.63 12.29 17.21
C GLY A 141 14.58 11.33 16.52
N MET A 142 15.29 11.82 15.50
CA MET A 142 16.37 11.12 14.79
C MET A 142 17.71 11.75 15.19
N GLU A 143 18.65 10.93 15.65
CA GLU A 143 19.98 11.38 16.09
C GLU A 143 20.76 12.14 15.00
N ALA A 144 20.57 11.75 13.73
CA ALA A 144 21.24 12.37 12.60
C ALA A 144 20.60 13.68 12.12
N ALA A 145 19.41 14.05 12.62
CA ALA A 145 18.69 15.23 12.19
C ALA A 145 19.08 16.46 13.02
N ASP A 146 19.23 17.59 12.36
CA ASP A 146 19.44 18.90 13.00
C ASP A 146 18.14 19.73 13.07
N ASP A 147 17.14 19.39 12.25
CA ASP A 147 15.82 20.03 12.26
C ASP A 147 14.74 19.06 11.76
N TYR A 148 13.49 19.50 11.87
CA TYR A 148 12.30 18.84 11.29
C TYR A 148 11.46 19.87 10.55
N VAL A 149 10.83 19.40 9.47
CA VAL A 149 9.98 20.22 8.62
C VAL A 149 8.59 19.60 8.60
N VAL A 150 7.59 20.41 8.96
CA VAL A 150 6.18 19.99 8.96
C VAL A 150 5.45 20.53 7.74
N THR A 151 4.60 19.69 7.15
CA THR A 151 3.72 20.08 6.05
C THR A 151 2.31 19.59 6.33
N LEU A 152 1.35 20.51 6.32
CA LEU A 152 -0.06 20.21 6.63
C LEU A 152 -0.92 20.45 5.39
N HIS A 153 -1.80 19.51 5.10
CA HIS A 153 -2.84 19.62 4.09
C HIS A 153 -4.21 19.47 4.72
N LYS A 154 -5.20 20.21 4.22
CA LYS A 154 -6.60 19.96 4.48
C LYS A 154 -7.11 18.90 3.51
N LEU A 155 -7.78 17.89 4.01
CA LEU A 155 -8.39 16.85 3.18
C LEU A 155 -9.79 17.28 2.78
N VAL A 156 -10.00 17.45 1.48
CA VAL A 156 -11.29 17.80 0.90
C VAL A 156 -11.62 16.87 -0.25
N TYR A 157 -12.88 16.73 -0.58
CA TYR A 157 -13.27 16.01 -1.79
C TYR A 157 -13.45 17.01 -2.94
N ALA A 158 -12.94 16.66 -4.12
CA ALA A 158 -13.11 17.45 -5.33
C ALA A 158 -14.60 17.76 -5.57
N THR A 159 -14.90 18.94 -6.07
CA THR A 159 -16.26 19.30 -6.50
C THR A 159 -16.64 18.60 -7.80
N GLU A 160 -15.67 18.45 -8.71
CA GLU A 160 -15.84 17.75 -9.97
C GLU A 160 -15.73 16.23 -9.77
N ALA A 161 -16.74 15.51 -10.21
CA ALA A 161 -16.76 14.06 -10.17
C ALA A 161 -16.20 13.43 -11.44
N THR A 162 -15.40 12.38 -11.30
CA THR A 162 -15.00 11.51 -12.41
C THR A 162 -15.96 10.33 -12.51
N GLN A 163 -16.28 9.89 -13.73
CA GLN A 163 -17.16 8.76 -13.94
C GLN A 163 -16.41 7.44 -13.85
N LYS A 164 -16.97 6.49 -13.12
CA LYS A 164 -16.53 5.08 -13.08
C LYS A 164 -17.70 4.18 -13.39
N GLY A 165 -17.58 3.35 -14.40
CA GLY A 165 -18.69 2.53 -14.87
C GLY A 165 -18.34 1.07 -15.08
N TYR A 166 -19.40 0.27 -15.25
CA TYR A 166 -19.35 -1.12 -15.63
C TYR A 166 -20.65 -1.56 -16.32
N ASP A 167 -20.51 -2.19 -17.48
CA ASP A 167 -21.59 -2.63 -18.37
C ASP A 167 -21.83 -4.15 -18.37
N PHE A 168 -21.16 -4.88 -17.47
CA PHE A 168 -21.18 -6.34 -17.36
C PHE A 168 -20.73 -7.12 -18.61
N SER A 169 -20.23 -6.46 -19.66
CA SER A 169 -19.75 -7.13 -20.90
C SER A 169 -18.61 -8.13 -20.63
N LYS A 170 -17.83 -7.93 -19.57
CA LYS A 170 -16.78 -8.85 -19.08
C LYS A 170 -17.25 -9.73 -17.91
N GLU A 171 -18.53 -9.96 -17.81
CA GLU A 171 -19.18 -10.75 -16.75
C GLU A 171 -18.81 -10.24 -15.34
N LEU A 172 -18.97 -11.06 -14.28
CA LEU A 172 -18.66 -10.64 -12.93
C LEU A 172 -17.16 -10.55 -12.63
N GLU A 173 -16.34 -11.26 -13.38
CA GLU A 173 -14.86 -11.26 -13.21
C GLU A 173 -14.22 -9.91 -13.62
N GLY A 174 -14.82 -9.22 -14.58
CA GLY A 174 -14.37 -7.90 -15.01
C GLY A 174 -14.86 -6.75 -14.13
N MET A 175 -15.70 -7.02 -13.14
CA MET A 175 -16.27 -6.00 -12.26
C MET A 175 -15.18 -5.29 -11.43
N PRO A 176 -15.27 -3.96 -11.19
CA PRO A 176 -14.30 -3.24 -10.37
C PRO A 176 -14.11 -3.89 -9.01
N SER A 177 -12.87 -3.99 -8.53
CA SER A 177 -12.47 -4.80 -7.35
C SER A 177 -13.22 -4.48 -6.06
N LEU A 178 -13.73 -3.24 -5.91
CA LEU A 178 -14.50 -2.80 -4.76
C LEU A 178 -16.02 -2.94 -4.94
N TRP A 179 -16.45 -3.38 -6.12
CA TRP A 179 -17.86 -3.69 -6.37
C TRP A 179 -18.14 -5.13 -5.95
N LYS A 180 -19.29 -5.35 -5.38
CA LYS A 180 -19.71 -6.68 -4.90
C LYS A 180 -21.18 -6.91 -5.22
N THR A 181 -21.50 -8.12 -5.62
CA THR A 181 -22.88 -8.55 -5.83
C THR A 181 -23.07 -9.98 -5.33
N ASN A 182 -24.29 -10.31 -4.95
CA ASN A 182 -24.81 -11.67 -4.78
C ASN A 182 -25.90 -12.00 -5.79
N GLY A 183 -26.08 -11.13 -6.81
CA GLY A 183 -26.91 -11.40 -7.99
C GLY A 183 -26.22 -12.37 -8.95
N ASN A 184 -26.93 -12.71 -10.01
CA ASN A 184 -26.43 -13.60 -11.07
C ASN A 184 -26.41 -12.85 -12.40
N LEU A 185 -25.56 -13.28 -13.33
CA LEU A 185 -25.66 -12.80 -14.71
C LEU A 185 -26.90 -13.35 -15.41
N SER A 186 -27.48 -12.54 -16.26
CA SER A 186 -28.44 -12.94 -17.27
C SER A 186 -27.83 -12.79 -18.65
N MET A 187 -27.75 -13.90 -19.36
CA MET A 187 -27.25 -13.95 -20.73
C MET A 187 -28.34 -13.68 -21.77
N ASN A 188 -29.55 -13.52 -21.32
CA ASN A 188 -30.67 -13.10 -22.16
C ASN A 188 -30.65 -11.57 -22.26
N ASN A 189 -31.15 -11.04 -23.37
CA ASN A 189 -31.18 -9.61 -23.69
C ASN A 189 -32.22 -8.84 -22.86
N TYR A 190 -32.06 -8.87 -21.52
CA TYR A 190 -32.92 -8.17 -20.57
C TYR A 190 -32.32 -6.86 -20.05
N GLY A 191 -31.01 -6.62 -20.27
CA GLY A 191 -30.37 -5.35 -20.05
C GLY A 191 -30.49 -4.44 -21.27
N GLU A 192 -29.72 -3.37 -21.35
CA GLU A 192 -29.53 -2.61 -22.59
C GLU A 192 -28.78 -3.47 -23.58
N GLU A 193 -27.73 -4.16 -23.12
CA GLU A 193 -27.01 -5.19 -23.85
C GLU A 193 -26.95 -6.50 -23.01
N SER A 194 -26.33 -7.53 -23.54
CA SER A 194 -26.11 -8.81 -22.84
C SER A 194 -24.62 -9.10 -22.71
N PRO A 195 -24.15 -9.61 -21.56
CA PRO A 195 -24.89 -9.97 -20.35
C PRO A 195 -25.20 -8.78 -19.44
N CYS A 196 -26.20 -8.92 -18.57
CA CYS A 196 -26.56 -7.94 -17.55
C CYS A 196 -26.66 -8.59 -16.15
N LEU A 197 -26.66 -7.79 -15.09
CA LEU A 197 -26.82 -8.29 -13.72
C LEU A 197 -28.29 -8.53 -13.40
N ARG A 198 -28.63 -9.71 -12.89
CA ARG A 198 -29.97 -10.10 -12.44
C ARG A 198 -30.05 -10.13 -10.91
N LEU A 199 -31.00 -9.35 -10.36
CA LEU A 199 -31.34 -9.31 -8.94
C LEU A 199 -32.73 -9.92 -8.74
N ASN A 200 -32.85 -11.13 -8.18
CA ASN A 200 -34.06 -11.94 -8.22
C ASN A 200 -34.52 -12.54 -6.88
N LYS A 201 -33.93 -12.10 -5.76
CA LYS A 201 -34.35 -12.49 -4.40
C LYS A 201 -34.29 -11.25 -3.51
N ILE A 202 -35.02 -11.28 -2.39
CA ILE A 202 -34.85 -10.26 -1.33
C ILE A 202 -33.40 -10.30 -0.87
N ASP A 203 -32.83 -9.12 -0.57
CA ASP A 203 -31.43 -8.91 -0.22
C ASP A 203 -30.40 -9.30 -1.31
N THR A 204 -30.84 -9.49 -2.58
CA THR A 204 -29.90 -9.45 -3.68
C THR A 204 -29.54 -8.01 -4.01
N TYR A 205 -28.27 -7.77 -4.19
CA TYR A 205 -27.73 -6.42 -4.34
C TYR A 205 -26.58 -6.31 -5.33
N LEU A 206 -26.34 -5.09 -5.79
CA LEU A 206 -25.07 -4.62 -6.34
C LEU A 206 -24.57 -3.49 -5.44
N LYS A 207 -23.48 -3.72 -4.71
CA LYS A 207 -22.79 -2.73 -3.88
C LYS A 207 -21.56 -2.21 -4.61
N MET A 208 -21.41 -0.89 -4.67
CA MET A 208 -20.39 -0.19 -5.42
C MET A 208 -19.66 0.79 -4.51
N ALA A 209 -18.33 0.81 -4.63
CA ALA A 209 -17.44 1.75 -3.93
C ALA A 209 -16.28 2.16 -4.84
N SER A 210 -15.57 3.22 -4.48
CA SER A 210 -14.41 3.71 -5.21
C SER A 210 -13.26 3.99 -4.24
N ALA A 211 -12.08 3.40 -4.51
CA ALA A 211 -10.91 3.53 -3.63
C ALA A 211 -10.48 4.99 -3.47
N GLY A 212 -10.41 5.47 -2.24
CA GLY A 212 -9.95 6.83 -1.92
C GLY A 212 -10.87 7.96 -2.37
N ASN A 213 -12.03 7.63 -2.97
CA ASN A 213 -13.00 8.63 -3.43
C ASN A 213 -14.32 8.45 -2.68
N ARG A 214 -15.15 9.49 -2.71
CA ARG A 214 -16.56 9.39 -2.33
C ARG A 214 -17.45 9.51 -3.54
N ILE A 215 -18.68 8.99 -3.42
CA ILE A 215 -19.64 8.93 -4.51
C ILE A 215 -20.66 10.05 -4.34
N SER A 216 -20.89 10.83 -5.41
CA SER A 216 -21.89 11.91 -5.47
C SER A 216 -23.12 11.56 -6.29
N SER A 217 -23.02 10.57 -7.19
CA SER A 217 -24.15 10.18 -8.04
C SER A 217 -24.05 8.72 -8.46
N VAL A 218 -25.18 8.14 -8.81
CA VAL A 218 -25.28 6.83 -9.46
C VAL A 218 -26.25 6.90 -10.63
N LYS A 219 -25.83 6.36 -11.77
CA LYS A 219 -26.64 6.19 -12.96
C LYS A 219 -26.59 4.72 -13.38
N PHE A 220 -27.69 4.14 -13.80
CA PHE A 220 -27.76 2.75 -14.26
C PHE A 220 -28.98 2.53 -15.14
N PHE A 221 -28.85 1.60 -16.08
CA PHE A 221 -30.03 1.06 -16.77
C PHE A 221 -30.68 0.00 -15.88
N ALA A 222 -32.01 0.01 -15.82
CA ALA A 222 -32.79 -1.03 -15.14
C ALA A 222 -34.06 -1.41 -15.89
N LYS A 223 -34.37 -2.72 -15.89
CA LYS A 223 -35.55 -3.32 -16.51
C LYS A 223 -36.13 -4.39 -15.62
N SER A 224 -37.43 -4.63 -15.73
CA SER A 224 -38.12 -5.77 -15.13
C SER A 224 -39.16 -6.32 -16.08
N SER A 225 -39.69 -7.53 -15.83
CA SER A 225 -40.86 -7.98 -16.59
C SER A 225 -42.13 -7.25 -16.14
N SER A 226 -43.14 -7.14 -16.99
CA SER A 226 -44.45 -6.53 -16.67
C SER A 226 -45.17 -7.22 -15.49
N SER A 227 -44.86 -8.49 -15.23
CA SER A 227 -45.43 -9.29 -14.13
C SER A 227 -44.60 -9.23 -12.84
N THR A 228 -43.49 -8.47 -12.82
CA THR A 228 -42.63 -8.34 -11.63
C THR A 228 -43.38 -7.63 -10.51
N LYS A 229 -43.32 -8.22 -9.31
CA LYS A 229 -43.82 -7.65 -8.06
C LYS A 229 -42.65 -7.59 -7.06
N ALA A 230 -41.85 -6.57 -7.17
CA ALA A 230 -40.62 -6.36 -6.38
C ALA A 230 -40.30 -4.88 -6.27
N THR A 231 -39.58 -4.51 -5.23
CA THR A 231 -39.07 -3.16 -5.00
C THR A 231 -37.54 -3.18 -4.95
N LEU A 232 -36.90 -2.38 -5.78
CA LEU A 232 -35.48 -2.12 -5.77
C LEU A 232 -35.21 -0.80 -5.05
N ALA A 233 -34.41 -0.81 -4.00
CA ALA A 233 -33.95 0.39 -3.32
C ALA A 233 -32.59 0.83 -3.90
N VAL A 234 -32.44 2.13 -4.07
CA VAL A 234 -31.15 2.81 -4.26
C VAL A 234 -30.75 3.35 -2.91
N GLU A 235 -29.63 2.89 -2.36
CA GLU A 235 -29.19 3.24 -1.02
C GLU A 235 -27.74 3.73 -1.04
N ALA A 236 -27.44 4.74 -0.22
CA ALA A 236 -26.11 5.32 -0.03
C ALA A 236 -25.61 5.06 1.39
N TYR A 237 -24.36 4.62 1.53
CA TYR A 237 -23.71 4.45 2.84
C TYR A 237 -23.03 5.75 3.24
N GLN A 238 -23.58 6.41 4.25
CA GLN A 238 -23.20 7.73 4.73
C GLN A 238 -23.14 7.73 6.25
N ASN A 239 -22.05 8.24 6.83
CA ASN A 239 -21.88 8.37 8.28
C ASN A 239 -22.10 7.05 9.07
N GLY A 240 -21.71 5.91 8.47
CA GLY A 240 -21.81 4.60 9.12
C GLY A 240 -23.14 3.88 8.93
N GLU A 241 -24.10 4.45 8.18
CA GLU A 241 -25.43 3.90 7.98
C GLU A 241 -25.85 3.89 6.51
N TRP A 242 -26.71 2.92 6.13
CA TRP A 242 -27.37 2.90 4.82
C TRP A 242 -28.60 3.80 4.85
N LYS A 243 -28.63 4.80 3.97
CA LYS A 243 -29.78 5.69 3.77
C LYS A 243 -30.42 5.40 2.42
N GLN A 244 -31.73 5.21 2.40
CA GLN A 244 -32.48 5.04 1.16
C GLN A 244 -32.61 6.37 0.41
N ILE A 245 -32.17 6.39 -0.83
CA ILE A 245 -32.21 7.56 -1.72
C ILE A 245 -33.49 7.51 -2.57
N ALA A 246 -33.79 6.33 -3.12
CA ALA A 246 -34.97 6.12 -3.97
C ALA A 246 -35.42 4.66 -3.93
N THR A 247 -36.59 4.43 -4.46
CA THR A 247 -37.12 3.08 -4.77
C THR A 247 -37.71 3.02 -6.18
N LEU A 248 -37.50 1.88 -6.82
CA LEU A 248 -38.09 1.55 -8.11
C LEU A 248 -39.05 0.36 -7.94
N GLN A 249 -40.26 0.47 -8.52
CA GLN A 249 -41.24 -0.60 -8.49
C GLN A 249 -41.15 -1.40 -9.79
N GLY A 250 -40.83 -2.68 -9.68
CA GLY A 250 -40.87 -3.59 -10.82
C GLY A 250 -42.32 -3.80 -11.32
N GLY A 251 -42.48 -3.90 -12.62
CA GLY A 251 -43.79 -4.09 -13.25
C GLY A 251 -43.88 -3.53 -14.66
N ALA A 252 -45.08 -3.19 -15.07
CA ALA A 252 -45.38 -2.74 -16.44
C ALA A 252 -44.56 -1.49 -16.84
N ASP A 253 -44.42 -0.53 -15.92
CA ASP A 253 -43.69 0.73 -16.18
C ASP A 253 -42.21 0.55 -16.41
N MET A 254 -41.62 -0.55 -15.92
CA MET A 254 -40.21 -0.91 -16.13
C MET A 254 -40.01 -1.99 -17.22
N ALA A 255 -41.06 -2.39 -17.94
CA ALA A 255 -40.96 -3.52 -18.86
C ALA A 255 -40.15 -3.20 -20.13
N SER A 256 -40.13 -1.94 -20.57
CA SER A 256 -39.29 -1.47 -21.67
C SER A 256 -37.83 -1.27 -21.27
N GLY A 257 -37.56 -1.06 -19.96
CA GLY A 257 -36.31 -0.60 -19.43
C GLY A 257 -36.13 0.91 -19.57
N ASP A 258 -35.36 1.49 -18.67
CA ASP A 258 -35.00 2.91 -18.69
C ASP A 258 -33.68 3.16 -17.91
N THR A 259 -33.08 4.31 -18.15
CA THR A 259 -31.92 4.78 -17.42
C THR A 259 -32.33 5.67 -16.25
N TYR A 260 -31.94 5.26 -15.05
CA TYR A 260 -32.20 5.97 -13.81
C TYR A 260 -30.93 6.68 -13.34
N SER A 261 -31.07 7.93 -12.90
CA SER A 261 -29.95 8.75 -12.39
C SER A 261 -30.34 9.42 -11.08
N TYR A 262 -29.46 9.32 -10.08
CA TYR A 262 -29.68 9.91 -8.77
C TYR A 262 -28.41 10.63 -8.32
N ASP A 263 -28.54 11.93 -8.05
CA ASP A 263 -27.55 12.69 -7.29
C ASP A 263 -27.75 12.43 -5.80
N LEU A 264 -26.66 12.24 -5.09
CA LEU A 264 -26.70 12.01 -3.65
C LEU A 264 -26.70 13.35 -2.91
N PRO A 265 -27.57 13.55 -1.90
CA PRO A 265 -27.61 14.79 -1.13
C PRO A 265 -26.30 15.07 -0.35
N GLU A 266 -25.59 14.02 -0.02
CA GLU A 266 -24.26 14.05 0.60
C GLU A 266 -23.37 13.00 -0.05
N LEU A 267 -22.04 13.22 -0.04
CA LEU A 267 -21.08 12.25 -0.54
C LEU A 267 -21.14 10.94 0.26
N ALA A 268 -21.16 9.81 -0.44
CA ALA A 268 -21.26 8.48 0.15
C ALA A 268 -19.96 7.67 0.03
N ASP A 269 -19.68 6.80 0.99
CA ASP A 269 -18.58 5.84 0.92
C ASP A 269 -18.87 4.69 -0.05
N SER A 270 -20.15 4.34 -0.19
CA SER A 270 -20.63 3.35 -1.16
C SER A 270 -22.10 3.57 -1.49
N VAL A 271 -22.52 3.02 -2.64
CA VAL A 271 -23.91 2.97 -3.07
C VAL A 271 -24.28 1.51 -3.30
N ARG A 272 -25.53 1.13 -3.07
CA ARG A 272 -26.04 -0.16 -3.47
C ARG A 272 -27.42 -0.08 -4.09
N LEU A 273 -27.66 -0.96 -5.05
CA LEU A 273 -28.95 -1.33 -5.56
C LEU A 273 -29.37 -2.61 -4.85
N ASN A 274 -30.47 -2.60 -4.11
CA ASN A 274 -30.87 -3.69 -3.23
C ASN A 274 -32.35 -4.03 -3.37
N VAL A 275 -32.68 -5.30 -3.57
CA VAL A 275 -34.06 -5.76 -3.62
C VAL A 275 -34.61 -5.88 -2.20
N ILE A 276 -35.48 -4.96 -1.80
CA ILE A 276 -35.98 -4.86 -0.43
C ILE A 276 -37.33 -5.56 -0.24
N GLN A 277 -38.10 -5.74 -1.31
CA GLN A 277 -39.40 -6.47 -1.32
C GLN A 277 -39.51 -7.27 -2.61
N ARG A 278 -40.07 -8.47 -2.53
CA ARG A 278 -40.33 -9.30 -3.71
C ARG A 278 -41.32 -10.42 -3.43
N THR A 279 -42.31 -10.56 -4.31
CA THR A 279 -43.15 -11.76 -4.42
C THR A 279 -42.90 -12.51 -5.73
N SER A 280 -42.56 -11.81 -6.82
CA SER A 280 -42.24 -12.42 -8.12
C SER A 280 -41.28 -11.54 -8.94
N GLY A 281 -40.67 -12.13 -9.98
CA GLY A 281 -39.89 -11.42 -11.00
C GLY A 281 -38.47 -11.12 -10.59
N ALA A 282 -37.82 -10.23 -11.33
CA ALA A 282 -36.44 -9.82 -11.13
C ALA A 282 -36.22 -8.41 -11.69
N PHE A 283 -35.17 -7.76 -11.21
CA PHE A 283 -34.58 -6.59 -11.86
C PHE A 283 -33.36 -7.02 -12.67
N TYR A 284 -33.15 -6.40 -13.81
CA TYR A 284 -32.04 -6.54 -14.69
C TYR A 284 -31.34 -5.19 -14.75
N ILE A 285 -30.05 -5.15 -14.34
CA ILE A 285 -29.27 -3.94 -14.15
C ILE A 285 -28.11 -3.96 -15.15
N ASP A 286 -27.87 -2.84 -15.79
CA ASP A 286 -26.81 -2.66 -16.77
C ASP A 286 -26.27 -1.22 -16.76
N ASP A 287 -25.19 -0.96 -17.51
CA ASP A 287 -24.60 0.38 -17.73
C ASP A 287 -24.50 1.25 -16.48
N VAL A 288 -23.90 0.66 -15.44
CA VAL A 288 -23.80 1.37 -14.15
C VAL A 288 -22.65 2.37 -14.19
N LEU A 289 -22.93 3.63 -13.85
CA LEU A 289 -21.96 4.71 -13.72
C LEU A 289 -22.04 5.33 -12.33
N LEU A 290 -20.89 5.58 -11.72
CA LEU A 290 -20.75 6.31 -10.47
C LEU A 290 -20.04 7.64 -10.72
N GLY A 291 -20.58 8.75 -10.21
CA GLY A 291 -19.86 9.99 -10.05
C GLY A 291 -18.98 9.91 -8.82
N CYS A 292 -17.66 9.94 -9.00
CA CYS A 292 -16.66 9.73 -7.94
C CYS A 292 -15.85 11.01 -7.72
N ASN A 293 -15.89 11.55 -6.51
CA ASN A 293 -15.17 12.76 -6.10
C ASN A 293 -13.86 12.37 -5.41
N ALA A 294 -12.73 12.76 -6.00
CA ALA A 294 -11.41 12.41 -5.50
C ALA A 294 -11.08 13.14 -4.19
N LEU A 295 -10.40 12.45 -3.28
CA LEU A 295 -9.81 13.09 -2.11
C LEU A 295 -8.61 13.94 -2.54
N ILE A 296 -8.63 15.23 -2.17
CA ILE A 296 -7.59 16.22 -2.49
C ILE A 296 -6.89 16.64 -1.19
N HIS A 297 -5.57 16.83 -1.28
CA HIS A 297 -4.73 17.41 -0.26
C HIS A 297 -4.53 18.91 -0.56
N GLU A 298 -5.38 19.77 -0.03
CA GLU A 298 -5.25 21.23 -0.17
C GLU A 298 -4.15 21.75 0.77
N PRO A 299 -3.13 22.45 0.27
CA PRO A 299 -2.07 23.00 1.11
C PRO A 299 -2.65 24.02 2.12
N VAL A 300 -2.33 23.84 3.41
CA VAL A 300 -2.58 24.88 4.43
C VAL A 300 -1.41 25.87 4.38
N ALA A 301 -1.61 27.04 3.79
CA ALA A 301 -0.53 27.99 3.45
C ALA A 301 0.41 28.31 4.63
N ALA A 302 -0.11 28.44 5.84
CA ALA A 302 0.66 28.73 7.04
C ALA A 302 1.60 27.58 7.48
N TYR A 303 1.40 26.38 6.95
CA TYR A 303 2.08 25.15 7.39
C TYR A 303 2.67 24.35 6.21
N GLN A 304 3.27 25.05 5.25
CA GLN A 304 3.96 24.43 4.13
C GLN A 304 5.46 24.46 4.37
N LYS A 305 6.05 23.31 4.63
CA LYS A 305 7.49 23.12 4.88
C LYS A 305 8.04 24.03 5.99
N VAL A 306 7.34 24.08 7.12
CA VAL A 306 7.72 24.93 8.26
C VAL A 306 8.74 24.20 9.13
N SER A 307 9.88 24.87 9.41
CA SER A 307 10.91 24.39 10.35
C SER A 307 10.37 24.37 11.77
N THR A 308 10.72 23.34 12.52
CA THR A 308 10.40 23.26 13.95
C THR A 308 11.53 23.74 14.85
N ASN A 309 12.64 24.22 14.25
CA ASN A 309 13.86 24.62 14.96
C ASN A 309 14.42 23.49 15.84
N GLY A 310 14.52 22.30 15.29
CA GLY A 310 15.06 21.10 15.95
C GLY A 310 14.11 20.44 16.98
N LYS A 311 12.90 20.98 17.18
CA LYS A 311 11.94 20.40 18.12
C LYS A 311 11.24 19.18 17.51
N THR A 312 10.98 18.19 18.37
CA THR A 312 10.24 16.97 18.00
C THR A 312 8.73 17.07 18.29
N GLU A 313 8.24 18.28 18.40
CA GLU A 313 6.83 18.62 18.54
C GLU A 313 6.52 19.94 17.85
N PHE A 314 5.26 20.11 17.41
CA PHE A 314 4.79 21.33 16.78
C PHE A 314 3.30 21.54 17.04
N ALA A 315 2.91 22.78 17.34
CA ALA A 315 1.52 23.16 17.58
C ALA A 315 0.93 23.83 16.32
N PHE A 316 -0.19 23.33 15.86
CA PHE A 316 -0.99 23.86 14.77
C PHE A 316 -2.20 24.60 15.35
N SER A 317 -2.50 25.78 14.82
CA SER A 317 -3.62 26.63 15.26
C SER A 317 -4.31 27.31 14.08
N GLY A 318 -5.47 27.91 14.32
CA GLY A 318 -6.24 28.58 13.26
C GLY A 318 -6.88 27.64 12.24
N LEU A 319 -7.03 26.37 12.59
CA LEU A 319 -7.62 25.35 11.73
C LEU A 319 -9.16 25.37 11.84
N GLU A 320 -9.84 24.92 10.80
CA GLU A 320 -11.29 24.79 10.81
C GLU A 320 -11.74 23.62 11.69
N THR A 321 -12.77 23.87 12.49
CA THR A 321 -13.40 22.83 13.34
C THR A 321 -14.07 21.79 12.43
N ASN A 322 -13.90 20.50 12.78
CA ASN A 322 -14.44 19.35 12.04
C ASN A 322 -13.89 19.16 10.61
N ALA A 323 -12.95 19.96 10.16
CA ALA A 323 -12.20 19.67 8.95
C ALA A 323 -11.10 18.64 9.25
N THR A 324 -10.82 17.77 8.30
CA THR A 324 -9.79 16.72 8.43
C THR A 324 -8.49 17.19 7.78
N TYR A 325 -7.39 16.95 8.45
CA TYR A 325 -6.05 17.34 8.01
C TYR A 325 -5.12 16.15 7.94
N ALA A 326 -4.19 16.19 6.99
CA ALA A 326 -3.09 15.25 6.85
C ALA A 326 -1.78 15.98 7.12
N LEU A 327 -1.04 15.52 8.12
CA LEU A 327 0.28 16.02 8.50
C LEU A 327 1.34 15.03 8.05
N VAL A 328 2.39 15.54 7.40
CA VAL A 328 3.65 14.82 7.19
C VAL A 328 4.80 15.59 7.85
N VAL A 329 5.80 14.84 8.31
CA VAL A 329 7.01 15.36 8.92
C VAL A 329 8.21 14.79 8.18
N ASN A 330 9.14 15.67 7.78
CA ASN A 330 10.45 15.30 7.27
C ASN A 330 11.50 15.67 8.30
N ALA A 331 12.51 14.85 8.50
CA ALA A 331 13.72 15.25 9.17
C ALA A 331 14.61 16.03 8.20
N SER A 332 15.41 16.96 8.71
CA SER A 332 16.39 17.73 7.94
C SER A 332 17.79 17.55 8.51
N LYS A 333 18.77 17.44 7.64
CA LYS A 333 20.21 17.41 7.96
C LYS A 333 20.94 18.33 6.99
N LYS A 334 21.44 19.46 7.49
CA LYS A 334 22.13 20.48 6.67
C LYS A 334 21.33 20.90 5.43
N GLY A 335 19.99 20.96 5.57
CA GLY A 335 19.08 21.29 4.48
C GLY A 335 18.65 20.14 3.56
N GLU A 336 19.27 18.97 3.64
CA GLU A 336 18.78 17.75 3.00
C GLU A 336 17.59 17.20 3.77
N LEU A 337 16.51 16.86 3.07
CA LEU A 337 15.30 16.31 3.67
C LEU A 337 15.25 14.78 3.55
N SER A 338 14.79 14.14 4.61
CA SER A 338 14.41 12.73 4.61
C SER A 338 13.15 12.48 3.77
N TYR A 339 12.78 11.22 3.55
CA TYR A 339 11.40 10.91 3.12
C TYR A 339 10.39 11.45 4.13
N SER A 340 9.20 11.75 3.65
CA SER A 340 8.07 12.12 4.51
C SER A 340 7.66 10.96 5.41
N SER A 341 7.27 11.27 6.63
CA SER A 341 6.61 10.31 7.51
C SER A 341 5.34 9.74 6.88
N LYS A 342 4.78 8.69 7.47
CA LYS A 342 3.37 8.37 7.22
C LYS A 342 2.51 9.57 7.59
N GLU A 343 1.42 9.75 6.84
CA GLU A 343 0.45 10.79 7.16
C GLU A 343 -0.19 10.55 8.52
N LEU A 344 -0.22 11.59 9.34
CA LEU A 344 -1.06 11.65 10.53
C LEU A 344 -2.37 12.36 10.17
N ILE A 345 -3.47 11.65 10.23
CA ILE A 345 -4.81 12.20 9.97
C ILE A 345 -5.40 12.72 11.29
N VAL A 346 -5.77 14.01 11.32
CA VAL A 346 -6.31 14.68 12.50
C VAL A 346 -7.53 15.51 12.13
N THR A 347 -8.57 15.45 12.96
CA THR A 347 -9.76 16.30 12.83
C THR A 347 -9.91 17.13 14.09
N PRO A 348 -9.55 18.44 14.08
CA PRO A 348 -9.83 19.36 15.17
C PRO A 348 -11.33 19.41 15.40
N ALA A 349 -11.75 19.16 16.63
CA ALA A 349 -13.15 19.14 17.02
C ALA A 349 -13.33 19.71 18.42
N SER A 350 -14.51 20.25 18.71
CA SER A 350 -14.88 20.55 20.08
C SER A 350 -14.82 19.25 20.87
N SER A 351 -14.07 19.21 21.96
CA SER A 351 -14.02 18.04 22.80
C SER A 351 -15.41 17.76 23.36
N THR A 352 -16.13 16.82 22.76
CA THR A 352 -17.24 16.15 23.44
C THR A 352 -16.58 15.23 24.46
N GLY A 353 -16.26 15.81 25.60
CA GLY A 353 -15.66 15.26 26.80
C GLY A 353 -15.37 13.76 26.79
N ILE A 354 -14.12 13.40 26.62
CA ILE A 354 -13.29 12.57 27.51
C ILE A 354 -11.87 12.77 27.00
N SER A 355 -11.19 13.82 27.47
CA SER A 355 -9.74 13.86 27.44
C SER A 355 -9.21 12.55 28.02
N SER A 356 -8.29 11.88 27.32
CA SER A 356 -7.59 10.73 27.85
C SER A 356 -6.92 11.16 29.16
N VAL A 357 -7.53 10.82 30.27
CA VAL A 357 -6.89 10.94 31.58
C VAL A 357 -5.82 9.87 31.59
N THR A 358 -4.58 10.22 31.35
CA THR A 358 -3.41 9.47 31.81
C THR A 358 -3.40 9.53 33.34
N ALA A 359 -4.32 8.81 33.96
CA ALA A 359 -4.27 8.56 35.38
C ALA A 359 -3.36 7.38 35.60
N THR A 360 -2.24 7.61 36.26
CA THR A 360 -1.47 6.56 36.93
C THR A 360 -2.46 5.69 37.70
N PRO A 361 -2.54 4.38 37.48
CA PRO A 361 -3.58 3.57 38.15
C PRO A 361 -3.32 3.51 39.65
N SER A 362 -4.13 4.24 40.41
CA SER A 362 -4.24 3.99 41.82
C SER A 362 -4.91 2.63 42.02
N ARG A 363 -4.15 1.64 42.52
CA ARG A 363 -4.58 0.25 42.66
C ARG A 363 -5.60 -0.02 43.76
N ASN A 364 -6.09 1.00 44.46
CA ASN A 364 -7.05 0.86 45.55
C ASN A 364 -8.43 1.42 45.15
N GLY A 365 -9.32 0.54 44.73
CA GLY A 365 -10.73 0.87 44.46
C GLY A 365 -11.49 -0.31 43.86
N GLN A 366 -12.74 -0.48 44.23
CA GLN A 366 -13.61 -1.52 43.68
C GLN A 366 -13.91 -1.22 42.21
N LYS A 367 -13.68 -2.20 41.32
CA LYS A 367 -13.97 -2.06 39.88
C LYS A 367 -15.48 -2.01 39.64
N ARG A 368 -15.93 -1.01 38.91
CA ARG A 368 -17.31 -0.89 38.39
C ARG A 368 -17.25 -0.92 36.86
N PHE A 369 -18.13 -1.71 36.28
CA PHE A 369 -18.15 -1.91 34.81
C PHE A 369 -19.42 -1.23 34.26
N TYR A 370 -19.28 -0.62 33.08
CA TYR A 370 -20.38 0.05 32.39
C TYR A 370 -20.34 -0.37 30.90
N ASP A 371 -21.51 -0.58 30.28
CA ASP A 371 -21.64 -0.74 28.85
C ASP A 371 -21.47 0.63 28.15
N LEU A 372 -21.44 0.63 26.81
CA LEU A 372 -21.28 1.85 26.02
C LEU A 372 -22.43 2.84 26.15
N ASN A 373 -23.59 2.41 26.67
CA ASN A 373 -24.75 3.26 26.97
C ASN A 373 -24.70 3.84 28.40
N GLY A 374 -23.60 3.61 29.15
CA GLY A 374 -23.41 4.08 30.49
C GLY A 374 -24.16 3.28 31.55
N ARG A 375 -24.80 2.16 31.20
CA ARG A 375 -25.48 1.29 32.14
C ARG A 375 -24.47 0.45 32.91
N ARG A 376 -24.60 0.39 34.23
CA ARG A 376 -23.75 -0.45 35.07
C ARG A 376 -24.05 -1.93 34.83
N VAL A 377 -23.01 -2.72 34.60
CA VAL A 377 -23.09 -4.17 34.41
C VAL A 377 -22.21 -4.90 35.42
N SER A 378 -22.65 -6.08 35.85
CA SER A 378 -21.80 -6.90 36.71
C SER A 378 -20.75 -7.65 35.91
N ALA A 379 -19.61 -7.99 36.50
CA ALA A 379 -18.54 -8.75 35.82
C ALA A 379 -19.00 -10.12 35.30
N LYS A 380 -20.06 -10.69 35.90
CA LYS A 380 -20.66 -11.98 35.54
C LYS A 380 -21.58 -11.88 34.32
N GLU A 381 -22.15 -10.71 34.07
CA GLU A 381 -23.08 -10.45 32.96
C GLU A 381 -22.40 -9.93 31.69
N MET A 382 -21.09 -9.68 31.75
CA MET A 382 -20.31 -9.19 30.62
C MET A 382 -20.14 -10.28 29.57
N ARG A 383 -20.68 -10.05 28.37
CA ARG A 383 -20.48 -10.86 27.15
C ARG A 383 -19.32 -10.31 26.33
N HIS A 384 -19.04 -10.92 25.16
CA HIS A 384 -18.10 -10.33 24.20
C HIS A 384 -18.54 -8.91 23.84
N GLY A 385 -17.65 -7.93 24.05
CA GLY A 385 -17.95 -6.53 23.79
C GLY A 385 -16.98 -5.56 24.45
N ILE A 386 -17.29 -4.26 24.30
CA ILE A 386 -16.50 -3.17 24.85
C ILE A 386 -17.18 -2.66 26.13
N TYR A 387 -16.39 -2.50 27.20
CA TYR A 387 -16.87 -1.98 28.47
C TYR A 387 -15.95 -0.88 29.02
N ILE A 388 -16.53 0.05 29.75
CA ILE A 388 -15.81 1.09 30.49
C ILE A 388 -15.67 0.60 31.93
N VAL A 389 -14.45 0.61 32.43
CA VAL A 389 -14.15 0.25 33.82
C VAL A 389 -13.78 1.52 34.60
N LYS A 390 -14.48 1.74 35.72
CA LYS A 390 -14.12 2.76 36.70
C LYS A 390 -13.54 2.08 37.96
N GLN A 391 -12.30 2.44 38.31
CA GLN A 391 -11.62 1.94 39.52
C GLN A 391 -10.97 3.12 40.27
N GLY A 392 -11.55 3.51 41.38
CA GLY A 392 -11.17 4.76 42.07
C GLY A 392 -11.40 5.96 41.17
N ASN A 393 -10.36 6.77 40.95
CA ASN A 393 -10.37 7.92 40.03
C ASN A 393 -9.98 7.54 38.58
N SER A 394 -9.66 6.29 38.32
CA SER A 394 -9.26 5.81 36.99
C SER A 394 -10.45 5.28 36.20
N VAL A 395 -10.54 5.66 34.93
CA VAL A 395 -11.51 5.14 33.95
C VAL A 395 -10.75 4.63 32.76
N TYR A 396 -10.99 3.38 32.33
CA TYR A 396 -10.34 2.78 31.18
C TYR A 396 -11.28 1.81 30.44
N LYS A 397 -10.98 1.55 29.20
CA LYS A 397 -11.72 0.64 28.32
C LYS A 397 -11.16 -0.77 28.40
N ILE A 398 -12.03 -1.77 28.44
CA ILE A 398 -11.67 -3.17 28.24
C ILE A 398 -12.48 -3.76 27.11
N VAL A 399 -11.89 -4.75 26.42
CA VAL A 399 -12.57 -5.62 25.46
C VAL A 399 -12.60 -7.01 26.07
N ARG A 400 -13.74 -7.67 26.04
CA ARG A 400 -13.91 -9.02 26.58
C ARG A 400 -14.40 -9.97 25.49
#